data_55c16c329cb691440156ac67b28cbaff
#
_entry.id   55c16c329cb691440156ac67b28cbaff
#
_cell.length_a   1.000
_cell.length_b   1.000
_cell.length_c   1.000
_cell.angle_alpha   90.00
_cell.angle_beta   90.00
_cell.angle_gamma   90.00
#
_symmetry.space_group_name_H-M   'P 1'
#
loop_
_entity.id
_entity.type
_entity.pdbx_description
1 polymer ?
#
loop_
_entity_poly.entity_id
_entity_poly.type
_entity_poly.pdbx_seq_one_letter_code
_entity_poly.pdbx_strand_id
1 'polypeptide(L)'
;LSKVQVDTIDTRSGTSTMQIGSTNTSTINIGVSGDTVNIPSGVTIANAGTATGFGDNQLPAFFAYAGSNQTITNNTWTKIQVNTEDLDSGSKYDHSSNYRFTPTVAGRYVFEFSVNIFTSAQTDINYIQVSIYKNGSSHVFMYDDYQASRIYGSQTGGSCTITSDTDDYFELYARCQTNSGNNPVVQGHSGRVTYFGATRIAGLTS
;
A
#
# COMPACT_ATOMS: atom_id res chain seq x y z
N LEU A 1 43.40 17.08 17.41
CA LEU A 1 42.57 17.05 16.18
C LEU A 1 42.82 18.34 15.39
N SER A 2 43.30 18.20 14.15
CA SER A 2 43.45 19.35 13.25
C SER A 2 42.08 19.77 12.70
N LYS A 3 41.80 21.08 12.71
CA LYS A 3 40.61 21.67 12.12
C LYS A 3 41.01 22.72 11.09
N VAL A 4 40.31 22.76 9.98
CA VAL A 4 40.35 23.87 9.01
C VAL A 4 39.03 24.63 9.17
N GLN A 5 39.13 25.93 9.49
CA GLN A 5 37.97 26.83 9.62
C GLN A 5 38.05 27.84 8.49
N VAL A 6 37.10 27.80 7.60
CA VAL A 6 36.97 28.67 6.43
C VAL A 6 35.51 29.00 6.14
N ASP A 7 35.21 30.18 5.64
CA ASP A 7 33.87 30.58 5.30
C ASP A 7 33.41 29.97 3.97
N THR A 8 34.32 29.67 3.06
CA THR A 8 34.04 29.10 1.75
C THR A 8 35.15 28.17 1.31
N ILE A 9 34.78 27.03 0.71
CA ILE A 9 35.68 26.14 0.00
C ILE A 9 35.25 26.13 -1.46
N ASP A 10 36.13 26.61 -2.34
CA ASP A 10 35.87 26.71 -3.77
C ASP A 10 36.97 26.02 -4.57
N THR A 11 36.68 25.71 -5.82
CA THR A 11 37.69 25.14 -6.73
C THR A 11 38.67 26.21 -7.15
N ARG A 12 39.92 25.82 -7.29
CA ARG A 12 40.95 26.69 -7.89
C ARG A 12 40.58 27.00 -9.35
N SER A 13 40.80 28.20 -9.79
CA SER A 13 40.64 28.62 -11.21
C SER A 13 41.22 27.59 -12.19
N GLY A 14 40.42 27.15 -13.12
CA GLY A 14 40.81 26.17 -14.16
C GLY A 14 40.56 24.69 -13.81
N THR A 15 39.98 24.40 -12.62
CA THR A 15 39.51 23.04 -12.28
C THR A 15 37.98 22.98 -12.20
N SER A 16 37.41 21.90 -12.72
CA SER A 16 35.95 21.69 -12.69
C SER A 16 35.49 20.70 -11.61
N THR A 17 36.44 20.14 -10.83
CA THR A 17 36.14 19.10 -9.83
C THR A 17 36.75 19.43 -8.49
N MET A 18 35.97 19.37 -7.44
CA MET A 18 36.42 19.34 -6.05
C MET A 18 36.24 17.92 -5.52
N GLN A 19 37.32 17.30 -5.10
CA GLN A 19 37.28 15.98 -4.49
C GLN A 19 37.39 16.10 -2.97
N ILE A 20 36.40 15.54 -2.25
CA ILE A 20 36.42 15.42 -0.77
C ILE A 20 36.52 13.95 -0.43
N GLY A 21 37.62 13.57 0.21
CA GLY A 21 37.94 12.19 0.55
C GLY A 21 39.01 11.58 -0.33
N SER A 22 39.52 10.45 0.10
CA SER A 22 40.58 9.67 -0.56
C SER A 22 40.26 8.18 -0.48
N THR A 23 41.16 7.33 -1.02
CA THR A 23 41.02 5.87 -0.96
C THR A 23 40.94 5.32 0.48
N ASN A 24 41.45 6.08 1.48
CA ASN A 24 41.43 5.68 2.91
C ASN A 24 40.30 6.37 3.70
N THR A 25 39.44 7.16 3.07
CA THR A 25 38.33 7.83 3.74
C THR A 25 37.16 6.88 3.82
N SER A 26 36.78 6.42 5.02
CA SER A 26 35.68 5.51 5.26
C SER A 26 34.33 6.24 5.40
N THR A 27 34.34 7.48 5.91
CA THR A 27 33.14 8.25 6.16
C THR A 27 33.39 9.74 5.96
N ILE A 28 32.46 10.42 5.30
CA ILE A 28 32.41 11.88 5.20
C ILE A 28 31.09 12.33 5.83
N ASN A 29 31.17 13.06 6.94
CA ASN A 29 29.98 13.67 7.56
C ASN A 29 29.85 15.10 7.07
N ILE A 30 28.68 15.43 6.50
CA ILE A 30 28.33 16.78 6.06
C ILE A 30 27.18 17.27 6.94
N GLY A 31 27.48 18.19 7.86
CA GLY A 31 26.53 18.72 8.84
C GLY A 31 26.35 17.83 10.08
N VAL A 32 25.58 18.33 11.02
CA VAL A 32 25.12 17.68 12.25
C VAL A 32 23.59 17.81 12.36
N SER A 33 22.98 17.22 13.39
CA SER A 33 21.54 17.32 13.59
C SER A 33 21.07 18.78 13.63
N GLY A 34 20.12 19.13 12.78
CA GLY A 34 19.60 20.48 12.59
C GLY A 34 20.21 21.27 11.43
N ASP A 35 21.30 20.79 10.84
CA ASP A 35 21.90 21.44 9.66
C ASP A 35 21.13 21.09 8.37
N THR A 36 21.19 21.98 7.40
CA THR A 36 20.63 21.77 6.06
C THR A 36 21.74 21.70 5.03
N VAL A 37 21.76 20.65 4.22
CA VAL A 37 22.56 20.57 3.00
C VAL A 37 21.71 21.03 1.83
N ASN A 38 21.95 22.23 1.32
CA ASN A 38 21.20 22.79 0.21
C ASN A 38 21.82 22.38 -1.14
N ILE A 39 21.02 21.74 -1.98
CA ILE A 39 21.36 21.41 -3.36
C ILE A 39 20.52 22.34 -4.26
N PRO A 40 21.13 23.36 -4.88
CA PRO A 40 20.39 24.33 -5.70
C PRO A 40 19.71 23.69 -6.91
N SER A 41 18.73 24.38 -7.47
CA SER A 41 18.06 23.97 -8.71
C SER A 41 19.07 23.81 -9.85
N GLY A 42 18.93 22.78 -10.66
CA GLY A 42 19.83 22.46 -11.77
C GLY A 42 21.07 21.65 -11.39
N VAL A 43 21.31 21.39 -10.09
CA VAL A 43 22.40 20.52 -9.63
C VAL A 43 21.92 19.06 -9.59
N THR A 44 22.75 18.16 -10.09
CA THR A 44 22.50 16.70 -10.07
C THR A 44 23.30 16.02 -8.96
N ILE A 45 22.65 15.18 -8.16
CA ILE A 45 23.31 14.23 -7.27
C ILE A 45 23.45 12.90 -8.03
N ALA A 46 24.65 12.59 -8.51
CA ALA A 46 24.95 11.30 -9.12
C ALA A 46 25.37 10.31 -8.04
N ASN A 47 24.52 9.34 -7.71
CA ASN A 47 24.83 8.29 -6.74
C ASN A 47 25.00 6.94 -7.46
N ALA A 48 26.24 6.42 -7.48
CA ALA A 48 26.53 5.09 -8.01
C ALA A 48 26.51 3.98 -6.93
N GLY A 49 26.39 4.36 -5.66
CA GLY A 49 26.30 3.45 -4.52
C GLY A 49 24.87 3.25 -4.04
N THR A 50 24.73 2.65 -2.86
CA THR A 50 23.44 2.52 -2.18
C THR A 50 23.09 3.83 -1.48
N ALA A 51 21.98 4.45 -1.85
CA ALA A 51 21.43 5.60 -1.15
C ALA A 51 20.47 5.12 -0.05
N THR A 52 20.69 5.55 1.18
CA THR A 52 19.77 5.33 2.30
C THR A 52 19.26 6.67 2.80
N GLY A 53 17.95 6.81 2.98
CA GLY A 53 17.33 8.05 3.47
C GLY A 53 17.17 9.15 2.42
N PHE A 54 17.47 8.89 1.15
CA PHE A 54 17.20 9.81 0.04
C PHE A 54 15.81 9.55 -0.55
N GLY A 55 15.01 10.60 -0.65
CA GLY A 55 13.69 10.55 -1.25
C GLY A 55 12.60 10.11 -0.28
N ASP A 56 11.36 10.28 -0.71
CA ASP A 56 10.20 9.80 0.03
C ASP A 56 10.18 8.27 -0.04
N ASN A 57 10.39 7.65 1.10
CA ASN A 57 10.28 6.21 1.21
C ASN A 57 8.82 5.81 0.94
N GLN A 58 8.55 5.16 -0.20
CA GLN A 58 7.20 4.70 -0.57
C GLN A 58 6.67 3.57 0.31
N LEU A 59 7.29 3.37 1.45
CA LEU A 59 6.82 2.45 2.49
C LEU A 59 5.83 3.16 3.44
N PRO A 60 4.90 2.44 4.03
CA PRO A 60 4.70 1.00 3.89
C PRO A 60 3.90 0.62 2.63
N ALA A 61 4.08 -0.63 2.20
CA ALA A 61 3.32 -1.28 1.15
C ALA A 61 2.99 -2.72 1.58
N PHE A 62 1.84 -3.23 1.17
CA PHE A 62 1.49 -4.63 1.36
C PHE A 62 0.72 -5.18 0.17
N PHE A 63 0.78 -6.48 0.01
CA PHE A 63 -0.09 -7.25 -0.87
C PHE A 63 -0.38 -8.61 -0.23
N ALA A 64 -1.65 -8.93 -0.07
CA ALA A 64 -2.11 -10.17 0.52
C ALA A 64 -3.30 -10.74 -0.26
N TYR A 65 -3.54 -12.04 -0.15
CA TYR A 65 -4.65 -12.72 -0.81
C TYR A 65 -5.35 -13.72 0.13
N ALA A 66 -6.57 -14.10 -0.21
CA ALA A 66 -7.28 -15.15 0.49
C ALA A 66 -6.73 -16.53 0.06
N GLY A 67 -6.02 -17.23 0.93
CA GLY A 67 -5.47 -18.56 0.68
C GLY A 67 -6.50 -19.69 0.81
N SER A 68 -7.65 -19.43 1.43
CA SER A 68 -8.73 -20.37 1.67
C SER A 68 -10.10 -19.72 1.49
N ASN A 69 -11.10 -20.55 1.16
CA ASN A 69 -12.48 -20.10 1.00
C ASN A 69 -13.05 -19.57 2.34
N GLN A 70 -13.85 -18.51 2.25
CA GLN A 70 -14.60 -17.95 3.36
C GLN A 70 -16.09 -17.90 3.03
N THR A 71 -16.92 -18.59 3.79
CA THR A 71 -18.37 -18.41 3.70
C THR A 71 -18.76 -17.09 4.38
N ILE A 72 -19.51 -16.25 3.67
CA ILE A 72 -20.02 -14.98 4.21
C ILE A 72 -21.53 -15.03 4.34
N THR A 73 -22.10 -14.28 5.29
CA THR A 73 -23.56 -14.25 5.52
C THR A 73 -24.25 -13.55 4.35
N ASN A 74 -25.28 -14.18 3.80
CA ASN A 74 -26.10 -13.61 2.74
C ASN A 74 -26.58 -12.20 3.09
N ASN A 75 -26.42 -11.29 2.16
CA ASN A 75 -26.87 -9.90 2.24
C ASN A 75 -26.31 -9.11 3.43
N THR A 76 -25.14 -9.49 3.96
CA THR A 76 -24.51 -8.85 5.12
C THR A 76 -23.08 -8.42 4.80
N TRP A 77 -22.71 -7.18 5.13
CA TRP A 77 -21.32 -6.74 5.04
C TRP A 77 -20.43 -7.59 5.95
N THR A 78 -19.50 -8.29 5.35
CA THR A 78 -18.61 -9.20 6.04
C THR A 78 -17.16 -8.85 5.73
N LYS A 79 -16.32 -8.77 6.76
CA LYS A 79 -14.87 -8.58 6.60
C LYS A 79 -14.26 -9.78 5.89
N ILE A 80 -13.45 -9.51 4.87
CA ILE A 80 -12.78 -10.55 4.09
C ILE A 80 -11.45 -10.91 4.73
N GLN A 81 -11.27 -12.22 4.97
CA GLN A 81 -10.07 -12.79 5.57
C GLN A 81 -8.99 -12.98 4.51
N VAL A 82 -8.29 -11.89 4.18
CA VAL A 82 -7.14 -11.92 3.27
C VAL A 82 -5.93 -12.37 4.09
N ASN A 83 -5.73 -13.68 4.18
CA ASN A 83 -4.94 -14.37 5.22
C ASN A 83 -3.56 -14.85 4.78
N THR A 84 -3.13 -14.52 3.58
CA THR A 84 -1.82 -14.94 3.07
C THR A 84 -1.09 -13.74 2.47
N GLU A 85 0.06 -13.41 3.01
CA GLU A 85 0.89 -12.31 2.55
C GLU A 85 1.84 -12.72 1.44
N ASP A 86 1.95 -11.89 0.40
CA ASP A 86 3.04 -11.93 -0.58
C ASP A 86 4.07 -10.84 -0.30
N LEU A 87 3.61 -9.69 0.21
CA LEU A 87 4.43 -8.54 0.54
C LEU A 87 3.83 -7.84 1.77
N ASP A 88 4.65 -7.54 2.75
CA ASP A 88 4.33 -6.60 3.82
C ASP A 88 5.58 -5.83 4.27
N SER A 89 5.77 -4.66 3.71
CA SER A 89 6.90 -3.79 4.05
C SER A 89 6.64 -3.09 5.37
N GLY A 90 7.42 -3.44 6.38
CA GLY A 90 7.35 -2.83 7.69
C GLY A 90 6.29 -3.43 8.62
N SER A 91 5.77 -4.61 8.31
CA SER A 91 4.81 -5.37 9.14
C SER A 91 3.58 -4.53 9.50
N LYS A 92 2.90 -4.00 8.48
CA LYS A 92 1.75 -3.10 8.63
C LYS A 92 0.41 -3.75 8.29
N TYR A 93 0.43 -4.96 7.74
CA TYR A 93 -0.77 -5.74 7.49
C TYR A 93 -0.89 -6.88 8.51
N ASP A 94 -2.03 -7.00 9.18
CA ASP A 94 -2.36 -8.12 10.07
C ASP A 94 -3.18 -9.15 9.29
N HIS A 95 -2.53 -10.21 8.82
CA HIS A 95 -3.15 -11.29 8.03
C HIS A 95 -3.78 -12.39 8.87
N SER A 96 -3.65 -12.36 10.19
CA SER A 96 -4.01 -13.49 11.06
C SER A 96 -5.18 -13.23 12.00
N SER A 97 -5.37 -12.00 12.45
CA SER A 97 -6.35 -11.67 13.49
C SER A 97 -7.36 -10.62 13.02
N ASN A 98 -6.87 -9.48 12.57
CA ASN A 98 -7.73 -8.35 12.22
C ASN A 98 -7.94 -8.19 10.70
N TYR A 99 -7.10 -8.83 9.86
CA TYR A 99 -7.16 -8.73 8.39
C TYR A 99 -7.23 -7.27 7.95
N ARG A 100 -6.26 -6.45 8.42
CA ARG A 100 -6.26 -5.02 8.16
C ARG A 100 -4.86 -4.44 7.97
N PHE A 101 -4.80 -3.38 7.20
CA PHE A 101 -3.61 -2.57 6.98
C PHE A 101 -3.64 -1.33 7.86
N THR A 102 -2.57 -1.13 8.65
CA THR A 102 -2.38 0.04 9.52
C THR A 102 -1.05 0.69 9.17
N PRO A 103 -1.02 1.62 8.21
CA PRO A 103 0.23 2.13 7.64
C PRO A 103 1.14 2.84 8.63
N THR A 104 0.58 3.55 9.63
CA THR A 104 1.30 4.37 10.63
C THR A 104 2.16 5.50 10.03
N VAL A 105 2.08 5.73 8.74
CA VAL A 105 2.76 6.80 8.02
C VAL A 105 1.72 7.56 7.22
N ALA A 106 1.59 8.85 7.47
CA ALA A 106 0.66 9.68 6.73
C ALA A 106 1.07 9.81 5.25
N GLY A 107 0.08 9.80 4.36
CA GLY A 107 0.35 9.88 2.93
C GLY A 107 -0.85 9.55 2.06
N ARG A 108 -0.60 9.53 0.76
CA ARG A 108 -1.54 9.03 -0.23
C ARG A 108 -1.16 7.60 -0.61
N TYR A 109 -2.15 6.72 -0.57
CA TYR A 109 -2.01 5.31 -0.85
C TYR A 109 -2.88 4.92 -2.04
N VAL A 110 -2.30 4.20 -3.00
CA VAL A 110 -3.08 3.46 -3.98
C VAL A 110 -3.44 2.13 -3.38
N PHE A 111 -4.73 1.83 -3.32
CA PHE A 111 -5.28 0.55 -2.93
C PHE A 111 -5.69 -0.23 -4.17
N GLU A 112 -5.41 -1.53 -4.16
CA GLU A 112 -5.85 -2.49 -5.17
C GLU A 112 -6.57 -3.63 -4.46
N PHE A 113 -7.75 -3.99 -4.95
CA PHE A 113 -8.57 -5.01 -4.30
C PHE A 113 -9.44 -5.75 -5.29
N SER A 114 -9.69 -6.99 -4.98
CA SER A 114 -10.63 -7.83 -5.72
C SER A 114 -11.20 -8.90 -4.82
N VAL A 115 -12.48 -9.21 -4.98
CA VAL A 115 -13.16 -10.29 -4.29
C VAL A 115 -13.88 -11.16 -5.32
N ASN A 116 -13.52 -12.43 -5.40
CA ASN A 116 -14.23 -13.41 -6.18
C ASN A 116 -15.27 -14.10 -5.29
N ILE A 117 -16.54 -14.07 -5.67
CA ILE A 117 -17.64 -14.67 -4.92
C ILE A 117 -18.39 -15.65 -5.84
N PHE A 118 -18.70 -16.82 -5.30
CA PHE A 118 -19.51 -17.83 -5.97
C PHE A 118 -20.55 -18.44 -5.03
N THR A 119 -21.51 -19.14 -5.61
CA THR A 119 -22.56 -19.86 -4.91
C THR A 119 -22.57 -21.33 -5.31
N SER A 120 -23.34 -22.17 -4.63
CA SER A 120 -23.51 -23.58 -5.00
C SER A 120 -24.55 -23.77 -6.12
N ALA A 121 -25.40 -22.77 -6.37
CA ALA A 121 -26.46 -22.82 -7.37
C ALA A 121 -26.17 -21.89 -8.55
N GLN A 122 -26.49 -22.33 -9.76
CA GLN A 122 -26.41 -21.47 -10.94
C GLN A 122 -27.51 -20.40 -10.89
N THR A 123 -27.24 -19.22 -11.47
CA THR A 123 -28.19 -18.12 -11.56
C THR A 123 -28.73 -17.64 -10.20
N ASP A 124 -27.88 -17.61 -9.18
CA ASP A 124 -28.29 -17.30 -7.80
C ASP A 124 -27.85 -15.92 -7.30
N ILE A 125 -26.76 -15.36 -7.80
CA ILE A 125 -26.27 -14.05 -7.37
C ILE A 125 -27.12 -12.94 -7.94
N ASN A 126 -27.69 -12.10 -7.07
CA ASN A 126 -28.40 -10.89 -7.42
C ASN A 126 -27.45 -9.70 -7.56
N TYR A 127 -26.53 -9.53 -6.60
CA TYR A 127 -25.51 -8.51 -6.65
C TYR A 127 -24.31 -8.86 -5.79
N ILE A 128 -23.19 -8.21 -6.11
CA ILE A 128 -21.96 -8.21 -5.32
C ILE A 128 -21.57 -6.77 -5.04
N GLN A 129 -21.19 -6.49 -3.81
CA GLN A 129 -20.62 -5.23 -3.36
C GLN A 129 -19.30 -5.51 -2.64
N VAL A 130 -18.27 -4.72 -2.95
CA VAL A 130 -16.97 -4.77 -2.31
C VAL A 130 -16.62 -3.38 -1.82
N SER A 131 -16.11 -3.26 -0.61
CA SER A 131 -15.79 -1.96 -0.01
C SER A 131 -14.47 -2.00 0.74
N ILE A 132 -13.69 -0.94 0.59
CA ILE A 132 -12.63 -0.60 1.54
C ILE A 132 -13.27 0.16 2.69
N TYR A 133 -13.12 -0.36 3.90
CA TYR A 133 -13.46 0.34 5.13
C TYR A 133 -12.25 1.08 5.65
N LYS A 134 -12.45 2.33 6.01
CA LYS A 134 -11.48 3.17 6.73
C LYS A 134 -12.02 3.41 8.14
N ASN A 135 -11.26 3.03 9.16
CA ASN A 135 -11.62 3.21 10.56
C ASN A 135 -13.02 2.64 10.90
N GLY A 136 -13.32 1.46 10.37
CA GLY A 136 -14.58 0.74 10.61
C GLY A 136 -15.79 1.25 9.83
N SER A 137 -15.62 2.21 8.91
CA SER A 137 -16.70 2.75 8.08
C SER A 137 -16.40 2.56 6.60
N SER A 138 -17.43 2.24 5.80
CA SER A 138 -17.31 2.14 4.33
C SER A 138 -16.82 3.47 3.75
N HIS A 139 -15.73 3.43 3.01
CA HIS A 139 -15.09 4.61 2.44
C HIS A 139 -15.13 4.64 0.92
N VAL A 140 -14.84 3.52 0.27
CA VAL A 140 -14.95 3.33 -1.18
C VAL A 140 -15.65 2.02 -1.40
N PHE A 141 -16.62 1.96 -2.32
CA PHE A 141 -17.25 0.70 -2.66
C PHE A 141 -17.47 0.54 -4.17
N MET A 142 -17.49 -0.72 -4.61
CA MET A 142 -17.83 -1.17 -5.95
C MET A 142 -19.12 -1.98 -5.88
N TYR A 143 -19.93 -1.92 -6.96
CA TYR A 143 -21.22 -2.59 -7.02
C TYR A 143 -21.44 -3.20 -8.39
N ASP A 144 -21.76 -4.49 -8.42
CA ASP A 144 -22.16 -5.22 -9.62
C ASP A 144 -23.56 -5.80 -9.41
N ASP A 145 -24.48 -5.46 -10.30
CA ASP A 145 -25.89 -5.88 -10.27
C ASP A 145 -26.17 -6.94 -11.34
N TYR A 146 -26.70 -8.06 -10.90
CA TYR A 146 -27.05 -9.21 -11.73
C TYR A 146 -28.54 -9.59 -11.66
N GLN A 147 -29.39 -8.73 -11.09
CA GLN A 147 -30.82 -9.06 -10.87
C GLN A 147 -31.55 -9.39 -12.16
N ALA A 148 -31.20 -8.74 -13.28
CA ALA A 148 -31.80 -9.03 -14.58
C ALA A 148 -31.27 -10.33 -15.22
N SER A 149 -30.05 -10.77 -14.86
CA SER A 149 -29.45 -12.00 -15.37
C SER A 149 -28.50 -12.55 -14.32
N ARG A 150 -29.04 -13.33 -13.37
CA ARG A 150 -28.29 -13.91 -12.26
C ARG A 150 -27.19 -14.83 -12.73
N ILE A 151 -26.12 -14.90 -12.00
CA ILE A 151 -24.91 -15.67 -12.30
C ILE A 151 -24.55 -16.61 -11.16
N TYR A 152 -23.65 -17.55 -11.44
CA TYR A 152 -23.06 -18.48 -10.48
C TYR A 152 -21.99 -17.81 -9.60
N GLY A 153 -21.15 -16.99 -10.19
CA GLY A 153 -20.04 -16.32 -9.52
C GLY A 153 -19.45 -15.22 -10.37
N SER A 154 -18.82 -14.26 -9.71
CA SER A 154 -18.10 -13.16 -10.35
C SER A 154 -16.98 -12.64 -9.47
N GLN A 155 -16.10 -11.88 -10.07
CA GLN A 155 -15.02 -11.16 -9.42
C GLN A 155 -15.27 -9.66 -9.54
N THR A 156 -15.39 -9.00 -8.41
CA THR A 156 -15.62 -7.55 -8.29
C THR A 156 -14.46 -6.91 -7.59
N GLY A 157 -13.93 -5.81 -8.12
CA GLY A 157 -12.81 -5.11 -7.54
C GLY A 157 -12.37 -3.91 -8.36
N GLY A 158 -11.29 -3.28 -7.92
CA GLY A 158 -10.75 -2.10 -8.57
C GLY A 158 -9.54 -1.52 -7.85
N SER A 159 -9.23 -0.28 -8.18
CA SER A 159 -8.21 0.51 -7.50
C SER A 159 -8.72 1.90 -7.16
N CYS A 160 -8.18 2.48 -6.09
CA CYS A 160 -8.50 3.84 -5.68
C CYS A 160 -7.33 4.46 -4.91
N THR A 161 -7.30 5.79 -4.86
CA THR A 161 -6.33 6.52 -4.04
C THR A 161 -7.02 7.07 -2.81
N ILE A 162 -6.47 6.77 -1.63
CA ILE A 162 -7.00 7.23 -0.35
C ILE A 162 -5.90 7.96 0.42
N THR A 163 -6.26 9.05 1.07
CA THR A 163 -5.39 9.73 2.04
C THR A 163 -5.48 9.05 3.39
N SER A 164 -4.32 8.79 3.99
CA SER A 164 -4.18 8.17 5.32
C SER A 164 -3.41 9.07 6.26
N ASP A 165 -3.87 9.14 7.51
CA ASP A 165 -3.13 9.66 8.65
C ASP A 165 -2.35 8.54 9.36
N THR A 166 -1.66 8.88 10.44
CA THR A 166 -0.79 7.94 11.18
C THR A 166 -1.56 6.92 12.02
N ASP A 167 -2.85 7.17 12.29
CA ASP A 167 -3.75 6.35 13.12
C ASP A 167 -4.85 5.65 12.31
N ASP A 168 -4.89 5.87 11.00
CA ASP A 168 -5.84 5.22 10.12
C ASP A 168 -5.56 3.72 9.94
N TYR A 169 -6.63 2.93 9.77
CA TYR A 169 -6.56 1.55 9.33
C TYR A 169 -7.59 1.24 8.24
N PHE A 170 -7.28 0.24 7.42
CA PHE A 170 -8.06 -0.15 6.25
C PHE A 170 -8.34 -1.64 6.23
N GLU A 171 -9.56 -1.99 5.85
CA GLU A 171 -10.06 -3.36 5.83
C GLU A 171 -10.86 -3.60 4.56
N LEU A 172 -10.82 -4.81 4.03
CA LEU A 172 -11.63 -5.22 2.89
C LEU A 172 -12.91 -5.88 3.37
N TYR A 173 -14.05 -5.42 2.87
CA TYR A 173 -15.36 -5.97 3.14
C TYR A 173 -16.07 -6.34 1.84
N ALA A 174 -16.90 -7.36 1.90
CA ALA A 174 -17.82 -7.67 0.82
C ALA A 174 -19.22 -8.00 1.34
N ARG A 175 -20.19 -7.82 0.46
CA ARG A 175 -21.59 -8.18 0.64
C ARG A 175 -22.10 -8.79 -0.65
N CYS A 176 -22.76 -9.90 -0.57
CA CYS A 176 -23.39 -10.54 -1.72
C CYS A 176 -24.81 -10.95 -1.35
N GLN A 177 -25.76 -10.66 -2.23
CA GLN A 177 -27.12 -11.13 -2.08
C GLN A 177 -27.38 -12.27 -3.06
N THR A 178 -27.87 -13.38 -2.52
CA THR A 178 -28.33 -14.53 -3.31
C THR A 178 -29.84 -14.55 -3.37
N ASN A 179 -30.39 -15.09 -4.46
CA ASN A 179 -31.83 -15.26 -4.64
C ASN A 179 -32.37 -16.40 -3.77
N SER A 180 -31.58 -17.45 -3.57
CA SER A 180 -31.93 -18.59 -2.72
C SER A 180 -31.95 -18.28 -1.24
N GLY A 181 -31.31 -17.18 -0.81
CA GLY A 181 -31.06 -16.85 0.59
C GLY A 181 -29.88 -17.61 1.20
N ASN A 182 -29.22 -18.51 0.47
CA ASN A 182 -28.05 -19.26 0.93
C ASN A 182 -26.82 -18.35 1.06
N ASN A 183 -25.93 -18.70 1.94
CA ASN A 183 -24.68 -17.99 2.15
C ASN A 183 -23.73 -18.19 0.95
N PRO A 184 -23.22 -17.11 0.34
CA PRO A 184 -22.23 -17.19 -0.71
C PRO A 184 -20.83 -17.44 -0.15
N VAL A 185 -19.92 -17.84 -1.02
CA VAL A 185 -18.53 -18.16 -0.68
C VAL A 185 -17.58 -17.21 -1.39
N VAL A 186 -16.73 -16.54 -0.63
CA VAL A 186 -15.55 -15.84 -1.14
C VAL A 186 -14.49 -16.87 -1.47
N GLN A 187 -13.99 -16.83 -2.69
CA GLN A 187 -12.99 -17.79 -3.16
C GLN A 187 -11.60 -17.41 -2.66
N GLY A 188 -10.99 -18.34 -1.93
CA GLY A 188 -9.56 -18.33 -1.62
C GLY A 188 -8.80 -19.23 -2.61
N HIS A 189 -7.75 -18.69 -3.23
CA HIS A 189 -6.96 -19.42 -4.20
C HIS A 189 -5.55 -18.85 -4.34
N SER A 190 -4.54 -19.71 -4.54
CA SER A 190 -3.15 -19.31 -4.80
C SER A 190 -2.96 -18.45 -6.06
N GLY A 191 -3.95 -18.45 -6.96
CA GLY A 191 -4.01 -17.57 -8.13
C GLY A 191 -4.41 -16.12 -7.81
N ARG A 192 -4.58 -15.76 -6.55
CA ARG A 192 -4.87 -14.39 -6.06
C ARG A 192 -6.15 -13.80 -6.66
N VAL A 193 -7.21 -14.61 -6.71
CA VAL A 193 -8.52 -14.17 -7.23
C VAL A 193 -9.24 -13.23 -6.24
N THR A 194 -8.96 -13.38 -4.94
CA THR A 194 -9.38 -12.45 -3.88
C THR A 194 -8.13 -11.90 -3.23
N TYR A 195 -7.94 -10.59 -3.31
CA TYR A 195 -6.74 -9.93 -2.82
C TYR A 195 -7.01 -8.51 -2.30
N PHE A 196 -6.09 -8.02 -1.52
CA PHE A 196 -6.05 -6.66 -1.01
C PHE A 196 -4.61 -6.18 -0.91
N GLY A 197 -4.33 -5.01 -1.45
CA GLY A 197 -3.00 -4.42 -1.44
C GLY A 197 -3.06 -2.91 -1.33
N ALA A 198 -1.97 -2.31 -0.86
CA ALA A 198 -1.78 -0.87 -0.88
C ALA A 198 -0.30 -0.52 -0.99
N THR A 199 -0.03 0.59 -1.69
CA THR A 199 1.30 1.17 -1.81
C THR A 199 1.22 2.67 -1.60
N ARG A 200 2.11 3.21 -0.77
CA ARG A 200 2.25 4.65 -0.56
C ARG A 200 2.86 5.27 -1.81
N ILE A 201 2.24 6.31 -2.36
CA ILE A 201 2.71 7.00 -3.58
C ILE A 201 3.22 8.41 -3.33
N ALA A 202 2.82 9.04 -2.22
CA ALA A 202 3.27 10.37 -1.85
C ALA A 202 3.08 10.62 -0.35
N GLY A 203 3.93 11.46 0.23
CA GLY A 203 3.67 12.08 1.52
C GLY A 203 2.53 13.11 1.43
N LEU A 204 2.02 13.52 2.57
CA LEU A 204 1.17 14.71 2.65
C LEU A 204 2.12 15.91 2.64
N THR A 205 2.06 16.74 1.60
CA THR A 205 2.71 18.04 1.63
C THR A 205 1.92 18.92 2.59
N SER A 206 2.59 19.41 3.60
CA SER A 206 2.11 20.46 4.49
C SER A 206 1.87 21.74 3.70
#